data_707c947b1304461f2d2dd0e18ab8e58a
#
_entry.id   707c947b1304461f2d2dd0e18ab8e58a
#
_cell.length_a   1.000
_cell.length_b   1.000
_cell.length_c   1.000
_cell.angle_alpha   90.00
_cell.angle_beta   90.00
_cell.angle_gamma   90.00
#
_symmetry.space_group_name_H-M   'P 1'
#
loop_
_entity.id
_entity.type
_entity.pdbx_description
1 polymer ?
#
loop_
_entity_poly.entity_id
_entity_poly.type
_entity_poly.pdbx_seq_one_letter_code
_entity_poly.pdbx_strand_id
1 'polypeptide(L)'
;MVDIRKEHPDYGKVHYFAIEAGNAVYCPRGFAHGFITLDKDTIVQYLVDNAYSKESEGCIKWDSVPLIEEITPKVDPRFSTDRIIISEKDDKGEYWEFK
;
A
#
# COMPACT_ATOMS: atom_id res chain seq x y z
N MET A 1 0.29 2.88 3.69
CA MET A 1 0.26 4.19 2.98
C MET A 1 1.63 4.82 3.00
N VAL A 2 2.01 5.44 1.91
CA VAL A 2 3.27 6.19 1.82
C VAL A 2 2.99 7.58 1.24
N ASP A 3 3.62 8.61 1.84
CA ASP A 3 3.48 9.99 1.35
C ASP A 3 4.29 10.17 0.07
N ILE A 4 3.62 10.55 -1.02
CA ILE A 4 4.25 10.77 -2.34
C ILE A 4 4.26 12.24 -2.75
N ARG A 5 4.05 13.16 -1.82
CA ARG A 5 4.11 14.61 -2.06
C ARG A 5 5.57 15.06 -2.03
N LYS A 6 6.21 15.13 -3.18
CA LYS A 6 7.68 15.34 -3.31
C LYS A 6 8.23 16.57 -2.59
N GLU A 7 7.46 17.62 -2.44
CA GLU A 7 7.90 18.85 -1.79
C GLU A 7 7.43 18.99 -0.35
N HIS A 8 6.79 17.97 0.18
CA HIS A 8 6.31 17.96 1.56
C HIS A 8 7.37 17.40 2.50
N PRO A 9 7.50 17.94 3.76
CA PRO A 9 8.46 17.42 4.73
C PRO A 9 8.31 15.94 5.05
N ASP A 10 7.10 15.39 4.93
CA ASP A 10 6.81 13.99 5.21
C ASP A 10 6.95 13.07 3.98
N TYR A 11 7.49 13.56 2.88
CA TYR A 11 7.70 12.75 1.68
C TYR A 11 8.45 11.46 1.98
N GLY A 12 7.89 10.34 1.53
CA GLY A 12 8.46 9.02 1.76
C GLY A 12 8.11 8.41 3.12
N LYS A 13 7.41 9.12 3.99
CA LYS A 13 6.98 8.58 5.27
C LYS A 13 5.91 7.52 5.08
N VAL A 14 6.12 6.39 5.75
CA VAL A 14 5.25 5.21 5.61
C VAL A 14 4.41 5.02 6.87
N HIS A 15 3.13 4.69 6.67
CA HIS A 15 2.18 4.43 7.74
C HIS A 15 1.59 3.03 7.57
N TYR A 16 1.57 2.26 8.64
CA TYR A 16 1.05 0.90 8.67
C TYR A 16 -0.14 0.78 9.60
N PHE A 17 -1.12 -0.02 9.17
CA PHE A 17 -2.32 -0.28 9.95
C PHE A 17 -2.68 -1.76 9.84
N ALA A 18 -2.89 -2.41 10.99
CA ALA A 18 -3.53 -3.70 11.05
C ALA A 18 -5.04 -3.48 11.17
N ILE A 19 -5.80 -3.93 10.17
CA ILE A 19 -7.23 -3.66 10.06
C ILE A 19 -8.01 -4.96 10.20
N GLU A 20 -8.98 -4.97 11.10
CA GLU A 20 -9.93 -6.05 11.26
C GLU A 20 -11.27 -5.73 10.59
N ALA A 21 -12.11 -6.75 10.41
CA ALA A 21 -13.46 -6.57 9.84
C ALA A 21 -14.24 -5.50 10.61
N GLY A 22 -14.90 -4.61 9.88
CA GLY A 22 -15.64 -3.49 10.46
C GLY A 22 -14.82 -2.23 10.66
N ASN A 23 -13.51 -2.29 10.49
CA ASN A 23 -12.63 -1.12 10.59
C ASN A 23 -12.30 -0.56 9.22
N ALA A 24 -11.96 0.72 9.19
CA ALA A 24 -11.59 1.40 7.95
C ALA A 24 -10.39 2.31 8.18
N VAL A 25 -9.65 2.58 7.10
CA VAL A 25 -8.55 3.53 7.10
C VAL A 25 -8.84 4.59 6.05
N TYR A 26 -8.68 5.84 6.43
CA TYR A 26 -8.77 6.97 5.51
C TYR A 26 -7.40 7.23 4.90
N CYS A 27 -7.35 7.24 3.57
CA CYS A 27 -6.14 7.57 2.81
C CYS A 27 -6.35 8.92 2.14
N PRO A 28 -5.69 10.00 2.63
CA PRO A 28 -5.82 11.32 2.02
C PRO A 28 -5.20 11.37 0.62
N ARG A 29 -5.57 12.38 -0.15
CA ARG A 29 -4.88 12.68 -1.41
C ARG A 29 -3.39 12.96 -1.15
N GLY A 30 -2.54 12.56 -2.08
CA GLY A 30 -1.09 12.70 -1.94
C GLY A 30 -0.40 11.50 -1.28
N PHE A 31 -1.17 10.43 -1.02
CA PHE A 31 -0.62 9.18 -0.50
C PHE A 31 -0.88 8.04 -1.47
N ALA A 32 0.12 7.20 -1.68
CA ALA A 32 -0.09 5.89 -2.27
C ALA A 32 -0.46 4.90 -1.17
N HIS A 33 -1.29 3.92 -1.51
CA HIS A 33 -1.71 2.91 -0.55
C HIS A 33 -1.75 1.52 -1.18
N GLY A 34 -1.63 0.53 -0.34
CA GLY A 34 -1.79 -0.87 -0.70
C GLY A 34 -2.16 -1.66 0.52
N PHE A 35 -2.47 -2.93 0.34
CA PHE A 35 -2.81 -3.81 1.44
C PHE A 35 -2.35 -5.24 1.17
N ILE A 36 -2.23 -6.00 2.25
CA ILE A 36 -1.95 -7.44 2.21
C ILE A 36 -3.02 -8.13 3.03
N THR A 37 -3.66 -9.14 2.46
CA THR A 37 -4.63 -9.96 3.18
C THR A 37 -3.91 -11.10 3.88
N LEU A 38 -4.29 -11.37 5.12
CA LEU A 38 -3.68 -12.43 5.94
C LEU A 38 -4.60 -13.64 6.13
N ASP A 39 -5.89 -13.44 5.90
CA ASP A 39 -6.91 -14.48 6.03
C ASP A 39 -7.56 -14.79 4.69
N LYS A 40 -8.10 -16.00 4.55
CA LYS A 40 -8.86 -16.40 3.36
C LYS A 40 -10.15 -15.61 3.24
N ASP A 41 -10.62 -15.43 2.01
CA ASP A 41 -11.92 -14.84 1.71
C ASP A 41 -12.09 -13.42 2.25
N THR A 42 -10.99 -12.67 2.33
CA THR A 42 -11.01 -11.28 2.75
C THR A 42 -11.65 -10.39 1.69
N ILE A 43 -12.61 -9.58 2.10
CA ILE A 43 -13.28 -8.61 1.24
C ILE A 43 -12.79 -7.22 1.62
N VAL A 44 -12.28 -6.47 0.63
CA VAL A 44 -11.84 -5.10 0.81
C VAL A 44 -12.74 -4.18 -0.01
N GLN A 45 -13.36 -3.22 0.67
CA GLN A 45 -14.25 -2.25 0.03
C GLN A 45 -13.61 -0.86 0.03
N TYR A 46 -13.68 -0.20 -1.12
CA TYR A 46 -13.17 1.16 -1.29
C TYR A 46 -14.30 2.15 -1.46
N LEU A 47 -14.16 3.30 -0.80
CA LEU A 47 -14.97 4.48 -1.07
C LEU A 47 -14.03 5.55 -1.61
N VAL A 48 -14.31 6.05 -2.80
CA VAL A 48 -13.47 7.03 -3.48
C VAL A 48 -14.26 8.31 -3.76
N ASP A 49 -13.56 9.42 -3.81
CA ASP A 49 -14.16 10.75 -4.00
C ASP A 49 -14.18 11.22 -5.45
N ASN A 50 -13.77 10.35 -6.37
CA ASN A 50 -13.77 10.67 -7.80
C ASN A 50 -14.01 9.40 -8.62
N ALA A 51 -14.42 9.58 -9.88
CA ALA A 51 -14.63 8.47 -10.79
C ALA A 51 -13.31 7.79 -11.16
N TYR A 52 -13.36 6.47 -11.39
CA TYR A 52 -12.21 5.72 -11.87
C TYR A 52 -11.69 6.26 -13.20
N SER A 53 -10.40 6.49 -13.29
CA SER A 53 -9.72 6.90 -14.52
C SER A 53 -8.45 6.07 -14.71
N LYS A 54 -8.49 5.15 -15.66
CA LYS A 54 -7.34 4.30 -15.99
C LYS A 54 -6.13 5.13 -16.43
N GLU A 55 -6.36 6.23 -17.12
CA GLU A 55 -5.29 7.11 -17.62
C GLU A 55 -4.56 7.84 -16.51
N SER A 56 -5.25 8.09 -15.39
CA SER A 56 -4.69 8.76 -14.21
C SER A 56 -4.17 7.78 -13.17
N GLU A 57 -4.33 6.48 -13.40
CA GLU A 57 -3.91 5.45 -12.46
C GLU A 57 -2.40 5.24 -12.52
N GLY A 58 -1.78 5.07 -11.36
CA GLY A 58 -0.38 4.70 -11.23
C GLY A 58 -0.21 3.57 -10.23
N CYS A 59 0.85 2.81 -10.37
CA CYS A 59 1.18 1.73 -9.45
C CYS A 59 2.66 1.81 -9.09
N ILE A 60 2.93 1.95 -7.80
CA ILE A 60 4.28 1.91 -7.24
C ILE A 60 4.59 0.47 -6.88
N LYS A 61 5.75 -0.02 -7.30
CA LYS A 61 6.16 -1.37 -6.95
C LYS A 61 6.27 -1.51 -5.43
N TRP A 62 5.64 -2.53 -4.87
CA TRP A 62 5.49 -2.69 -3.42
C TRP A 62 6.82 -2.72 -2.67
N ASP A 63 7.84 -3.39 -3.24
CA ASP A 63 9.16 -3.51 -2.62
C ASP A 63 10.03 -2.25 -2.76
N SER A 64 9.57 -1.24 -3.48
CA SER A 64 10.22 0.06 -3.51
C SER A 64 9.77 0.97 -2.36
N VAL A 65 8.70 0.60 -1.66
CA VAL A 65 8.22 1.36 -0.50
C VAL A 65 9.21 1.21 0.66
N PRO A 66 9.65 2.33 1.29
CA PRO A 66 10.63 2.26 2.35
C PRO A 66 10.20 1.36 3.51
N LEU A 67 11.12 0.53 4.01
CA LEU A 67 10.96 -0.31 5.20
C LEU A 67 9.83 -1.35 5.11
N ILE A 68 9.27 -1.60 3.93
CA ILE A 68 8.13 -2.53 3.83
C ILE A 68 8.48 -3.95 4.31
N GLU A 69 9.68 -4.42 3.98
CA GLU A 69 10.13 -5.75 4.38
C GLU A 69 10.47 -5.85 5.86
N GLU A 70 10.83 -4.74 6.49
CA GLU A 70 11.19 -4.71 7.91
C GLU A 70 9.98 -4.55 8.82
N ILE A 71 9.02 -3.74 8.39
CA ILE A 71 7.88 -3.35 9.24
C ILE A 71 6.76 -4.37 9.19
N THR A 72 6.48 -4.95 8.03
CA THR A 72 5.33 -5.83 7.86
C THR A 72 5.37 -7.06 8.77
N PRO A 73 6.51 -7.76 8.94
CA PRO A 73 6.58 -8.88 9.89
C PRO A 73 6.40 -8.46 11.36
N LYS A 74 6.70 -7.20 11.69
CA LYS A 74 6.50 -6.67 13.05
C LYS A 74 5.02 -6.38 13.34
N VAL A 75 4.26 -6.03 12.30
CA VAL A 75 2.82 -5.80 12.42
C VAL A 75 2.08 -7.14 12.56
N ASP A 76 2.46 -8.12 11.77
CA ASP A 76 1.89 -9.47 11.86
C ASP A 76 2.96 -10.52 11.57
N PRO A 77 3.29 -11.39 12.58
CA PRO A 77 4.32 -12.41 12.41
C PRO A 77 3.96 -13.50 11.39
N ARG A 78 2.70 -13.59 10.95
CA ARG A 78 2.29 -14.49 9.87
C ARG A 78 2.80 -14.03 8.50
N PHE A 79 3.18 -12.77 8.39
CA PHE A 79 3.67 -12.21 7.13
C PHE A 79 5.03 -12.79 6.78
N SER A 80 5.17 -13.23 5.54
CA SER A 80 6.44 -13.67 4.98
C SER A 80 6.52 -13.22 3.53
N THR A 81 7.58 -12.50 3.17
CA THR A 81 7.79 -12.05 1.79
C THR A 81 7.89 -13.21 0.80
N ASP A 82 8.33 -14.38 1.27
CA ASP A 82 8.49 -15.58 0.43
C ASP A 82 7.16 -16.21 0.01
N ARG A 83 6.06 -15.84 0.67
CA ARG A 83 4.74 -16.44 0.47
C ARG A 83 3.72 -15.47 -0.12
N ILE A 84 4.15 -14.30 -0.54
CA ILE A 84 3.26 -13.29 -1.10
C ILE A 84 2.77 -13.74 -2.48
N ILE A 85 1.44 -13.69 -2.65
CA ILE A 85 0.81 -13.79 -3.96
C ILE A 85 0.48 -12.38 -4.41
N ILE A 86 1.08 -11.95 -5.50
CA ILE A 86 0.96 -10.58 -6.01
C ILE A 86 0.31 -10.62 -7.38
N SER A 87 -0.65 -9.72 -7.64
CA SER A 87 -1.22 -9.57 -8.97
C SER A 87 -0.14 -9.15 -9.97
N GLU A 88 -0.31 -9.54 -11.23
CA GLU A 88 0.63 -9.17 -12.29
C GLU A 88 0.79 -7.65 -12.41
N LYS A 89 -0.31 -6.92 -12.28
CA LYS A 89 -0.30 -5.46 -12.29
C LYS A 89 0.58 -4.88 -11.20
N ASP A 90 0.46 -5.38 -9.97
CA ASP A 90 1.22 -4.88 -8.82
C ASP A 90 2.69 -5.28 -8.91
N ASP A 91 2.98 -6.48 -9.42
CA ASP A 91 4.35 -6.94 -9.62
C ASP A 91 5.10 -6.13 -10.68
N LYS A 92 4.38 -5.60 -11.65
CA LYS A 92 4.91 -4.73 -12.72
C LYS A 92 4.84 -3.25 -12.39
N GLY A 93 4.55 -2.89 -11.16
CA GLY A 93 4.54 -1.50 -10.71
C GLY A 93 5.86 -0.79 -10.94
N GLU A 94 5.81 0.52 -11.04
CA GLU A 94 6.99 1.36 -11.23
C GLU A 94 7.82 1.42 -9.94
N TYR A 95 9.13 1.19 -10.06
CA TYR A 95 10.04 1.36 -8.94
C TYR A 95 10.16 2.85 -8.59
N TRP A 96 9.84 3.20 -7.35
CA TRP A 96 9.82 4.58 -6.89
C TRP A 96 11.02 4.86 -5.98
N GLU A 97 11.84 5.83 -6.35
CA GLU A 97 12.94 6.27 -5.52
C GLU A 97 12.52 7.45 -4.64
N PHE A 98 12.52 7.22 -3.33
CA PHE A 98 12.21 8.26 -2.34
C PHE A 98 13.47 9.05 -1.99
N LYS A 99 13.71 10.10 -2.72
CA LYS A 99 14.87 10.98 -2.50
C LYS A 99 14.44 12.39 -2.18
#